data_1a91a583a8f63462523e94fd13316ac5
#
_entry.id   1a91a583a8f63462523e94fd13316ac5
#
_cell.length_a   1.000
_cell.length_b   1.000
_cell.length_c   1.000
_cell.angle_alpha   90.00
_cell.angle_beta   90.00
_cell.angle_gamma   90.00
#
_symmetry.space_group_name_H-M   'P 1'
#
loop_
_entity.id
_entity.type
_entity.pdbx_description
1 polymer ?
#
loop_
_entity_poly.entity_id
_entity_poly.type
_entity_poly.pdbx_seq_one_letter_code
_entity_poly.pdbx_strand_id
1 'polypeptide(L)'
;MKTATLPAIHFEIGEEITSDGGNVYRITRFINIGKNGAVFQVQCVEGELIGSCCALKVQYNLLEKRLKRFQREVNFLKQQDSQLFLSHCDDGKIERNGHSYPFVVLPYVPFTLEEYASSKQLSYEEKLAFACQLLMALSLLNEQKVIHRDIKPQNILTDGKKVVLADFGLIKRISDYSVSTDRTELLNASASMPRHYRTPELVAYANGKTSQFYMESDCFQMGLVLCYLFTGVNPLKSSKDKLADLELDMVPVIDEPSGHLVRSTIMSMLEYDYHKRITPSEALKEFLHVYEGVRELCREVA
;
A
#
# COMPACT_ATOMS: atom_id res chain seq x y z
N MET A 1 -31.91 8.21 -3.12
CA MET A 1 -31.61 6.84 -3.53
C MET A 1 -31.23 6.06 -2.29
N LYS A 2 -32.04 5.04 -1.90
CA LYS A 2 -31.77 4.18 -0.75
C LYS A 2 -30.47 3.43 -1.02
N THR A 3 -29.49 3.60 -0.16
CA THR A 3 -28.33 2.71 -0.09
C THR A 3 -28.83 1.31 0.20
N ALA A 4 -28.82 0.43 -0.80
CA ALA A 4 -29.04 -0.98 -0.58
C ALA A 4 -27.92 -1.43 0.38
N THR A 5 -28.30 -1.74 1.62
CA THR A 5 -27.46 -2.48 2.54
C THR A 5 -27.23 -3.85 1.90
N LEU A 6 -26.01 -4.08 1.39
CA LEU A 6 -25.60 -5.40 0.93
C LEU A 6 -25.79 -6.38 2.10
N PRO A 7 -26.34 -7.57 1.85
CA PRO A 7 -26.47 -8.57 2.90
C PRO A 7 -25.08 -8.84 3.47
N ALA A 8 -24.92 -8.70 4.77
CA ALA A 8 -23.70 -9.03 5.46
C ALA A 8 -23.41 -10.51 5.25
N ILE A 9 -22.35 -10.83 4.50
CA ILE A 9 -21.87 -12.20 4.44
C ILE A 9 -21.21 -12.48 5.77
N HIS A 10 -21.74 -13.42 6.50
CA HIS A 10 -21.11 -14.00 7.66
C HIS A 10 -20.28 -15.20 7.24
N PHE A 11 -19.03 -15.25 7.69
CA PHE A 11 -18.17 -16.41 7.65
C PHE A 11 -17.90 -16.86 9.07
N GLU A 12 -17.95 -18.17 9.27
CA GLU A 12 -17.68 -18.79 10.56
C GLU A 12 -16.22 -19.28 10.63
N ILE A 13 -15.64 -19.24 11.83
CA ILE A 13 -14.36 -19.89 12.07
C ILE A 13 -14.52 -21.40 11.84
N GLY A 14 -13.61 -22.00 11.06
CA GLY A 14 -13.68 -23.38 10.63
C GLY A 14 -14.40 -23.61 9.30
N GLU A 15 -15.07 -22.60 8.75
CA GLU A 15 -15.70 -22.69 7.42
C GLU A 15 -14.63 -22.88 6.33
N GLU A 16 -14.95 -23.71 5.34
CA GLU A 16 -14.07 -24.04 4.22
C GLU A 16 -14.53 -23.38 2.93
N ILE A 17 -13.58 -22.87 2.17
CA ILE A 17 -13.77 -22.15 0.90
C ILE A 17 -12.86 -22.77 -0.14
N THR A 18 -13.43 -23.21 -1.26
CA THR A 18 -12.70 -23.78 -2.38
C THR A 18 -12.40 -22.68 -3.40
N SER A 19 -11.16 -22.61 -3.87
CA SER A 19 -10.71 -21.68 -4.92
C SER A 19 -10.95 -22.25 -6.33
N ASP A 20 -10.79 -21.39 -7.35
CA ASP A 20 -10.83 -21.80 -8.74
C ASP A 20 -9.64 -22.73 -9.09
N GLY A 21 -8.51 -22.63 -8.34
CA GLY A 21 -7.35 -23.52 -8.43
C GLY A 21 -7.53 -24.88 -7.75
N GLY A 22 -8.68 -25.13 -7.10
CA GLY A 22 -8.97 -26.40 -6.40
C GLY A 22 -8.36 -26.53 -5.01
N ASN A 23 -7.72 -25.49 -4.47
CA ASN A 23 -7.28 -25.49 -3.08
C ASN A 23 -8.46 -25.23 -2.14
N VAL A 24 -8.45 -25.85 -0.97
CA VAL A 24 -9.48 -25.64 0.07
C VAL A 24 -8.85 -24.87 1.24
N TYR A 25 -9.46 -23.77 1.61
CA TYR A 25 -9.01 -22.85 2.65
C TYR A 25 -10.00 -22.86 3.83
N ARG A 26 -9.50 -23.19 5.03
CA ARG A 26 -10.27 -23.13 6.26
C ARG A 26 -10.04 -21.79 6.96
N ILE A 27 -11.11 -21.08 7.29
CA ILE A 27 -11.07 -19.82 8.04
C ILE A 27 -10.60 -20.08 9.46
N THR A 28 -9.51 -19.42 9.87
CA THR A 28 -8.95 -19.55 11.22
C THR A 28 -9.19 -18.32 12.08
N ARG A 29 -9.23 -17.14 11.47
CA ARG A 29 -9.42 -15.87 12.18
C ARG A 29 -9.96 -14.77 11.27
N PHE A 30 -10.83 -13.93 11.79
CA PHE A 30 -11.17 -12.65 11.19
C PHE A 30 -10.01 -11.64 11.41
N ILE A 31 -9.58 -10.94 10.36
CA ILE A 31 -8.53 -9.91 10.45
C ILE A 31 -9.15 -8.52 10.44
N ASN A 32 -9.88 -8.17 9.39
CA ASN A 32 -10.39 -6.80 9.21
C ASN A 32 -11.59 -6.76 8.26
N ILE A 33 -12.40 -5.70 8.39
CA ILE A 33 -13.49 -5.37 7.47
C ILE A 33 -13.41 -3.91 7.04
N GLY A 34 -13.50 -3.68 5.74
CA GLY A 34 -13.51 -2.35 5.12
C GLY A 34 -14.81 -2.07 4.36
N LYS A 35 -14.85 -0.93 3.68
CA LYS A 35 -16.01 -0.53 2.85
C LYS A 35 -16.31 -1.46 1.68
N ASN A 36 -15.32 -2.22 1.23
CA ASN A 36 -15.41 -3.00 -0.01
C ASN A 36 -15.44 -4.51 0.25
N GLY A 37 -14.90 -4.97 1.37
CA GLY A 37 -14.76 -6.39 1.66
C GLY A 37 -14.17 -6.65 3.03
N ALA A 38 -13.88 -7.91 3.32
CA ALA A 38 -13.23 -8.34 4.54
C ALA A 38 -12.00 -9.21 4.24
N VAL A 39 -11.12 -9.30 5.23
CA VAL A 39 -9.91 -10.11 5.19
C VAL A 39 -9.93 -11.10 6.34
N PHE A 40 -9.65 -12.35 6.03
CA PHE A 40 -9.57 -13.46 6.97
C PHE A 40 -8.20 -14.10 6.90
N GLN A 41 -7.71 -14.58 8.03
CA GLN A 41 -6.62 -15.55 8.04
C GLN A 41 -7.19 -16.93 7.76
N VAL A 42 -6.55 -17.67 6.87
CA VAL A 42 -6.97 -19.00 6.46
C VAL A 42 -5.79 -19.96 6.45
N GLN A 43 -6.09 -21.23 6.65
CA GLN A 43 -5.16 -22.34 6.49
C GLN A 43 -5.56 -23.13 5.25
N CYS A 44 -4.64 -23.34 4.30
CA CYS A 44 -4.89 -24.26 3.21
C CYS A 44 -4.90 -25.69 3.75
N VAL A 45 -6.00 -26.42 3.59
CA VAL A 45 -6.22 -27.76 4.13
C VAL A 45 -6.20 -28.84 3.06
N GLU A 46 -6.41 -28.48 1.78
CA GLU A 46 -6.33 -29.37 0.63
C GLU A 46 -5.77 -28.63 -0.58
N GLY A 47 -5.11 -29.35 -1.50
CA GLY A 47 -4.56 -28.83 -2.75
C GLY A 47 -3.05 -28.60 -2.72
N GLU A 48 -2.54 -27.86 -3.72
CA GLU A 48 -1.12 -27.64 -3.91
C GLU A 48 -0.48 -26.76 -2.80
N LEU A 49 -1.27 -25.90 -2.17
CA LEU A 49 -0.82 -24.99 -1.11
C LEU A 49 -1.05 -25.54 0.31
N ILE A 50 -1.33 -26.83 0.45
CA ILE A 50 -1.63 -27.47 1.74
C ILE A 50 -0.59 -27.11 2.82
N GLY A 51 -1.07 -26.75 4.02
CA GLY A 51 -0.22 -26.33 5.14
C GLY A 51 0.14 -24.85 5.14
N SER A 52 -0.15 -24.10 4.06
CA SER A 52 0.15 -22.66 3.99
C SER A 52 -0.84 -21.85 4.81
N CYS A 53 -0.32 -20.87 5.57
CA CYS A 53 -1.11 -19.84 6.24
C CYS A 53 -1.24 -18.62 5.30
N CYS A 54 -2.48 -18.27 4.95
CA CYS A 54 -2.78 -17.24 3.96
C CYS A 54 -3.75 -16.19 4.49
N ALA A 55 -3.87 -15.08 3.76
CA ALA A 55 -4.91 -14.08 3.92
C ALA A 55 -5.91 -14.19 2.77
N LEU A 56 -7.17 -14.39 3.08
CA LEU A 56 -8.27 -14.43 2.12
C LEU A 56 -9.00 -13.09 2.16
N LYS A 57 -8.92 -12.33 1.05
CA LYS A 57 -9.57 -11.03 0.87
C LYS A 57 -10.83 -11.22 0.02
N VAL A 58 -12.00 -11.06 0.61
CA VAL A 58 -13.31 -11.20 -0.05
C VAL A 58 -13.87 -9.83 -0.41
N GLN A 59 -14.30 -9.65 -1.64
CA GLN A 59 -14.94 -8.42 -2.11
C GLN A 59 -16.45 -8.48 -1.88
N TYR A 60 -16.97 -7.69 -0.92
CA TYR A 60 -18.40 -7.65 -0.60
C TYR A 60 -19.17 -6.61 -1.41
N ASN A 61 -18.52 -5.54 -1.79
CA ASN A 61 -19.16 -4.48 -2.54
C ASN A 61 -19.21 -4.83 -4.03
N LEU A 62 -20.36 -5.33 -4.49
CA LEU A 62 -20.56 -5.82 -5.85
C LEU A 62 -20.87 -4.71 -6.88
N LEU A 63 -20.77 -3.43 -6.52
CA LEU A 63 -20.86 -2.35 -7.49
C LEU A 63 -19.80 -2.52 -8.57
N GLU A 64 -20.19 -2.41 -9.84
CA GLU A 64 -19.34 -2.66 -11.01
C GLU A 64 -17.96 -1.97 -10.92
N LYS A 65 -17.94 -0.71 -10.52
CA LYS A 65 -16.69 0.06 -10.32
C LYS A 65 -15.77 -0.54 -9.24
N ARG A 66 -16.34 -1.22 -8.23
CA ARG A 66 -15.58 -1.87 -7.15
C ARG A 66 -15.05 -3.21 -7.59
N LEU A 67 -15.86 -3.96 -8.33
CA LEU A 67 -15.44 -5.21 -8.96
C LEU A 67 -14.32 -4.98 -9.98
N LYS A 68 -14.41 -3.93 -10.82
CA LYS A 68 -13.34 -3.56 -11.75
C LYS A 68 -12.02 -3.22 -11.03
N ARG A 69 -12.08 -2.54 -9.87
CA ARG A 69 -10.88 -2.25 -9.06
C ARG A 69 -10.29 -3.52 -8.46
N PHE A 70 -11.12 -4.38 -7.88
CA PHE A 70 -10.70 -5.66 -7.34
C PHE A 70 -10.04 -6.54 -8.41
N GLN A 71 -10.67 -6.65 -9.58
CA GLN A 71 -10.11 -7.42 -10.71
C GLN A 71 -8.77 -6.85 -11.20
N ARG A 72 -8.63 -5.51 -11.22
CA ARG A 72 -7.36 -4.84 -11.57
C ARG A 72 -6.26 -5.19 -10.58
N GLU A 73 -6.57 -5.17 -9.28
CA GLU A 73 -5.65 -5.59 -8.22
C GLU A 73 -5.20 -7.05 -8.41
N VAL A 74 -6.15 -7.97 -8.56
CA VAL A 74 -5.85 -9.40 -8.78
C VAL A 74 -5.00 -9.62 -10.03
N ASN A 75 -5.36 -8.98 -11.16
CA ASN A 75 -4.60 -9.08 -12.40
C ASN A 75 -3.18 -8.52 -12.28
N PHE A 76 -3.00 -7.43 -11.53
CA PHE A 76 -1.68 -6.87 -11.25
C PHE A 76 -0.84 -7.86 -10.44
N LEU A 77 -1.39 -8.38 -9.35
CA LEU A 77 -0.69 -9.31 -8.46
C LEU A 77 -0.28 -10.62 -9.17
N LYS A 78 -1.13 -11.14 -10.08
CA LYS A 78 -0.80 -12.30 -10.92
C LYS A 78 0.41 -12.10 -11.86
N GLN A 79 0.74 -10.85 -12.16
CA GLN A 79 1.85 -10.47 -13.06
C GLN A 79 3.14 -10.15 -12.31
N GLN A 80 3.13 -10.20 -10.97
CA GLN A 80 4.29 -9.81 -10.15
C GLN A 80 5.04 -11.04 -9.62
N ASP A 81 6.35 -11.07 -9.93
CA ASP A 81 7.29 -12.08 -9.35
C ASP A 81 8.17 -11.48 -8.24
N SER A 82 7.99 -10.20 -7.93
CA SER A 82 8.81 -9.50 -6.94
C SER A 82 8.37 -9.80 -5.51
N GLN A 83 9.33 -10.10 -4.64
CA GLN A 83 9.10 -10.25 -3.20
C GLN A 83 8.85 -8.91 -2.47
N LEU A 84 8.94 -7.77 -3.18
CA LEU A 84 8.67 -6.44 -2.65
C LEU A 84 7.17 -6.08 -2.65
N PHE A 85 6.36 -6.87 -3.33
CA PHE A 85 4.90 -6.76 -3.37
C PHE A 85 4.25 -7.97 -2.72
N LEU A 86 3.06 -7.76 -2.20
CA LEU A 86 2.23 -8.88 -1.78
C LEU A 86 1.87 -9.71 -3.02
N SER A 87 2.25 -10.99 -3.03
CA SER A 87 2.08 -11.84 -4.21
C SER A 87 0.68 -12.48 -4.25
N HIS A 88 0.27 -12.91 -5.44
CA HIS A 88 -0.92 -13.72 -5.64
C HIS A 88 -0.64 -15.19 -5.32
N CYS A 89 -1.49 -15.82 -4.52
CA CYS A 89 -1.46 -17.27 -4.29
C CYS A 89 -2.55 -17.99 -5.08
N ASP A 90 -3.78 -17.49 -4.97
CA ASP A 90 -4.96 -18.14 -5.55
C ASP A 90 -6.13 -17.13 -5.61
N ASP A 91 -7.21 -17.49 -6.30
CA ASP A 91 -8.43 -16.68 -6.35
C ASP A 91 -9.65 -17.55 -6.65
N GLY A 92 -10.85 -16.96 -6.55
CA GLY A 92 -12.09 -17.65 -6.84
C GLY A 92 -13.31 -16.82 -6.52
N LYS A 93 -14.45 -17.49 -6.45
CA LYS A 93 -15.74 -16.88 -6.12
C LYS A 93 -16.50 -17.71 -5.10
N ILE A 94 -17.20 -17.03 -4.21
CA ILE A 94 -18.07 -17.64 -3.22
C ILE A 94 -19.52 -17.33 -3.60
N GLU A 95 -20.29 -18.36 -3.88
CA GLU A 95 -21.72 -18.23 -4.17
C GLU A 95 -22.50 -18.26 -2.85
N ARG A 96 -23.20 -17.15 -2.51
CA ARG A 96 -23.98 -17.07 -1.29
C ARG A 96 -25.14 -16.10 -1.45
N ASN A 97 -26.32 -16.52 -0.99
CA ASN A 97 -27.55 -15.73 -1.04
C ASN A 97 -27.89 -15.20 -2.46
N GLY A 98 -27.62 -15.99 -3.49
CA GLY A 98 -27.86 -15.63 -4.89
C GLY A 98 -26.88 -14.59 -5.47
N HIS A 99 -25.76 -14.31 -4.78
CA HIS A 99 -24.71 -13.42 -5.22
C HIS A 99 -23.36 -14.14 -5.31
N SER A 100 -22.54 -13.72 -6.25
CA SER A 100 -21.17 -14.20 -6.48
C SER A 100 -20.18 -13.20 -5.93
N TYR A 101 -19.40 -13.59 -4.93
CA TYR A 101 -18.42 -12.74 -4.24
C TYR A 101 -17.00 -13.16 -4.62
N PRO A 102 -16.28 -12.37 -5.41
CA PRO A 102 -14.91 -12.71 -5.74
C PRO A 102 -13.99 -12.56 -4.53
N PHE A 103 -13.00 -13.43 -4.44
CA PHE A 103 -11.95 -13.37 -3.44
C PHE A 103 -10.57 -13.58 -4.06
N VAL A 104 -9.54 -13.18 -3.34
CA VAL A 104 -8.14 -13.47 -3.62
C VAL A 104 -7.47 -14.01 -2.37
N VAL A 105 -6.58 -14.97 -2.56
CA VAL A 105 -5.73 -15.55 -1.52
C VAL A 105 -4.31 -15.02 -1.71
N LEU A 106 -3.74 -14.52 -0.63
CA LEU A 106 -2.45 -13.85 -0.56
C LEU A 106 -1.62 -14.45 0.57
N PRO A 107 -0.29 -14.34 0.58
CA PRO A 107 0.49 -14.70 1.75
C PRO A 107 0.01 -13.95 3.00
N TYR A 108 -0.08 -14.64 4.12
CA TYR A 108 -0.38 -13.97 5.38
C TYR A 108 0.87 -13.25 5.91
N VAL A 109 0.76 -11.93 6.07
CA VAL A 109 1.78 -11.09 6.69
C VAL A 109 1.16 -10.46 7.95
N PRO A 110 1.76 -10.64 9.14
CA PRO A 110 1.05 -10.46 10.42
C PRO A 110 0.72 -9.02 10.80
N PHE A 111 1.50 -8.04 10.35
CA PHE A 111 1.37 -6.64 10.79
C PHE A 111 1.34 -5.67 9.61
N THR A 112 0.60 -4.58 9.76
CA THR A 112 0.85 -3.37 8.98
C THR A 112 2.09 -2.65 9.54
N LEU A 113 2.73 -1.81 8.73
CA LEU A 113 3.85 -0.99 9.20
C LEU A 113 3.40 -0.04 10.33
N GLU A 114 2.15 0.45 10.31
CA GLU A 114 1.59 1.28 11.38
C GLU A 114 1.51 0.52 12.71
N GLU A 115 0.94 -0.68 12.70
CA GLU A 115 0.84 -1.55 13.88
C GLU A 115 2.22 -1.93 14.41
N TYR A 116 3.12 -2.31 13.51
CA TYR A 116 4.46 -2.75 13.87
C TYR A 116 5.29 -1.61 14.47
N ALA A 117 5.34 -0.46 13.82
CA ALA A 117 6.06 0.72 14.31
C ALA A 117 5.48 1.29 15.63
N SER A 118 4.17 1.12 15.87
CA SER A 118 3.53 1.53 17.12
C SER A 118 3.78 0.55 18.27
N SER A 119 3.99 -0.74 17.98
CA SER A 119 4.13 -1.80 19.00
C SER A 119 5.59 -2.20 19.27
N LYS A 120 6.51 -1.85 18.39
CA LYS A 120 7.93 -2.19 18.44
C LYS A 120 8.79 -0.95 18.29
N GLN A 121 9.82 -0.84 19.12
CA GLN A 121 10.87 0.15 18.93
C GLN A 121 11.87 -0.42 17.89
N LEU A 122 11.77 0.06 16.65
CA LEU A 122 12.70 -0.29 15.60
C LEU A 122 14.05 0.39 15.81
N SER A 123 15.14 -0.35 15.68
CA SER A 123 16.48 0.22 15.62
C SER A 123 16.64 1.08 14.36
N TYR A 124 17.63 1.95 14.35
CA TYR A 124 17.91 2.78 13.19
C TYR A 124 18.27 1.94 11.94
N GLU A 125 19.06 0.87 12.14
CA GLU A 125 19.41 -0.07 11.06
C GLU A 125 18.17 -0.75 10.47
N GLU A 126 17.22 -1.19 11.30
CA GLU A 126 15.96 -1.78 10.82
C GLU A 126 15.12 -0.78 10.03
N LYS A 127 15.04 0.48 10.50
CA LYS A 127 14.34 1.55 9.77
C LYS A 127 14.98 1.81 8.39
N LEU A 128 16.31 1.83 8.32
CA LEU A 128 17.03 1.98 7.06
C LEU A 128 16.81 0.79 6.12
N ALA A 129 16.85 -0.44 6.65
CA ALA A 129 16.56 -1.65 5.87
C ALA A 129 15.15 -1.64 5.27
N PHE A 130 14.16 -1.23 6.06
CA PHE A 130 12.77 -1.07 5.59
C PHE A 130 12.66 0.03 4.53
N ALA A 131 13.29 1.18 4.76
CA ALA A 131 13.29 2.28 3.80
C ALA A 131 13.88 1.86 2.44
N CYS A 132 15.00 1.16 2.44
CA CYS A 132 15.61 0.65 1.21
C CYS A 132 14.67 -0.31 0.46
N GLN A 133 14.03 -1.26 1.16
CA GLN A 133 13.06 -2.20 0.55
C GLN A 133 11.86 -1.46 -0.05
N LEU A 134 11.31 -0.47 0.66
CA LEU A 134 10.19 0.35 0.17
C LEU A 134 10.55 1.19 -1.04
N LEU A 135 11.74 1.79 -1.05
CA LEU A 135 12.23 2.57 -2.19
C LEU A 135 12.56 1.68 -3.40
N MET A 136 13.06 0.45 -3.18
CA MET A 136 13.19 -0.56 -4.24
C MET A 136 11.83 -0.92 -4.84
N ALA A 137 10.82 -1.16 -3.99
CA ALA A 137 9.46 -1.45 -4.43
C ALA A 137 8.89 -0.29 -5.28
N LEU A 138 9.09 0.95 -4.83
CA LEU A 138 8.62 2.13 -5.53
C LEU A 138 9.37 2.35 -6.85
N SER A 139 10.68 2.09 -6.89
CA SER A 139 11.48 2.14 -8.12
C SER A 139 10.98 1.13 -9.15
N LEU A 140 10.65 -0.08 -8.71
CA LEU A 140 10.10 -1.12 -9.59
C LEU A 140 8.73 -0.75 -10.16
N LEU A 141 7.83 -0.15 -9.36
CA LEU A 141 6.56 0.39 -9.87
C LEU A 141 6.80 1.48 -10.92
N ASN A 142 7.78 2.35 -10.68
CA ASN A 142 8.17 3.42 -11.61
C ASN A 142 8.67 2.87 -12.95
N GLU A 143 9.50 1.83 -12.93
CA GLU A 143 9.98 1.14 -14.13
C GLU A 143 8.82 0.48 -14.91
N GLN A 144 7.86 -0.12 -14.20
CA GLN A 144 6.65 -0.70 -14.79
C GLN A 144 5.63 0.33 -15.25
N LYS A 145 5.89 1.64 -15.05
CA LYS A 145 4.95 2.75 -15.35
C LYS A 145 3.60 2.60 -14.64
N VAL A 146 3.63 2.13 -13.40
CA VAL A 146 2.47 1.93 -12.54
C VAL A 146 2.50 2.93 -11.40
N ILE A 147 1.37 3.58 -11.14
CA ILE A 147 1.15 4.48 -10.01
C ILE A 147 0.26 3.76 -9.00
N HIS A 148 0.70 3.68 -7.73
CA HIS A 148 -0.03 3.02 -6.65
C HIS A 148 -1.19 3.87 -6.12
N ARG A 149 -0.95 5.16 -5.88
CA ARG A 149 -1.90 6.20 -5.43
C ARG A 149 -2.43 6.09 -4.00
N ASP A 150 -2.05 5.08 -3.24
CA ASP A 150 -2.50 4.91 -1.84
C ASP A 150 -1.37 4.36 -0.96
N ILE A 151 -0.14 4.90 -1.10
CA ILE A 151 0.99 4.51 -0.26
C ILE A 151 0.81 5.16 1.11
N LYS A 152 0.72 4.32 2.13
CA LYS A 152 0.56 4.69 3.55
C LYS A 152 0.94 3.50 4.43
N PRO A 153 1.25 3.71 5.73
CA PRO A 153 1.68 2.62 6.62
C PRO A 153 0.69 1.45 6.74
N GLN A 154 -0.61 1.70 6.57
CA GLN A 154 -1.64 0.66 6.60
C GLN A 154 -1.62 -0.27 5.36
N ASN A 155 -1.04 0.19 4.24
CA ASN A 155 -0.90 -0.56 2.99
C ASN A 155 0.53 -1.10 2.79
N ILE A 156 1.33 -1.10 3.83
CA ILE A 156 2.66 -1.71 3.90
C ILE A 156 2.58 -2.79 4.96
N LEU A 157 2.89 -4.03 4.59
CA LEU A 157 2.85 -5.16 5.52
C LEU A 157 4.26 -5.59 5.90
N THR A 158 4.41 -6.16 7.11
CA THR A 158 5.71 -6.64 7.60
C THR A 158 5.56 -7.83 8.52
N ASP A 159 6.55 -8.72 8.48
CA ASP A 159 6.79 -9.78 9.47
C ASP A 159 7.89 -9.41 10.48
N GLY A 160 8.39 -8.19 10.41
CA GLY A 160 9.47 -7.66 11.23
C GLY A 160 10.87 -7.84 10.62
N LYS A 161 11.00 -8.59 9.52
CA LYS A 161 12.27 -8.77 8.78
C LYS A 161 12.25 -8.11 7.42
N LYS A 162 11.11 -8.15 6.76
CA LYS A 162 10.88 -7.56 5.45
C LYS A 162 9.59 -6.75 5.45
N VAL A 163 9.52 -5.81 4.50
CA VAL A 163 8.32 -5.03 4.21
C VAL A 163 7.87 -5.28 2.77
N VAL A 164 6.56 -5.31 2.56
CA VAL A 164 5.97 -5.47 1.23
C VAL A 164 4.86 -4.44 1.01
N LEU A 165 4.76 -3.91 -0.21
CA LEU A 165 3.62 -3.09 -0.60
C LEU A 165 2.40 -3.97 -0.84
N ALA A 166 1.23 -3.48 -0.41
CA ALA A 166 -0.05 -4.16 -0.50
C ALA A 166 -1.16 -3.19 -0.92
N ASP A 167 -2.36 -3.72 -1.21
CA ASP A 167 -3.57 -2.99 -1.61
C ASP A 167 -3.42 -2.20 -2.92
N PHE A 168 -3.28 -2.92 -4.01
CA PHE A 168 -3.18 -2.38 -5.37
C PHE A 168 -4.53 -2.02 -6.01
N GLY A 169 -5.60 -1.89 -5.22
CA GLY A 169 -6.95 -1.58 -5.70
C GLY A 169 -7.10 -0.20 -6.38
N LEU A 170 -6.17 0.72 -6.16
CA LEU A 170 -6.16 2.05 -6.75
C LEU A 170 -5.11 2.24 -7.86
N ILE A 171 -4.36 1.22 -8.23
CA ILE A 171 -3.30 1.34 -9.24
C ILE A 171 -3.80 1.89 -10.57
N LYS A 172 -2.91 2.57 -11.27
CA LYS A 172 -3.12 3.04 -12.62
C LYS A 172 -1.83 2.92 -13.45
N ARG A 173 -1.94 2.42 -14.67
CA ARG A 173 -0.82 2.44 -15.64
C ARG A 173 -0.83 3.78 -16.38
N ILE A 174 0.34 4.30 -16.70
CA ILE A 174 0.45 5.57 -17.46
C ILE A 174 -0.15 5.41 -18.86
N SER A 175 -0.05 4.23 -19.47
CA SER A 175 -0.68 3.91 -20.77
C SER A 175 -2.21 4.08 -20.78
N ASP A 176 -2.86 4.01 -19.62
CA ASP A 176 -4.32 4.09 -19.51
C ASP A 176 -4.86 5.52 -19.58
N TYR A 177 -3.99 6.53 -19.77
CA TYR A 177 -4.38 7.95 -19.85
C TYR A 177 -4.96 8.38 -21.20
N SER A 178 -4.87 7.55 -22.24
CA SER A 178 -5.41 7.87 -23.56
C SER A 178 -6.94 7.77 -23.66
N VAL A 179 -7.61 7.27 -22.62
CA VAL A 179 -9.07 7.09 -22.60
C VAL A 179 -9.69 8.07 -21.61
N SER A 180 -10.41 9.03 -22.15
CA SER A 180 -11.30 10.02 -21.52
C SER A 180 -11.29 10.05 -19.98
N THR A 181 -10.84 11.16 -19.43
CA THR A 181 -10.99 11.51 -18.01
C THR A 181 -12.47 11.46 -17.63
N ASP A 182 -12.88 10.37 -17.04
CA ASP A 182 -14.21 10.27 -16.47
C ASP A 182 -14.24 11.18 -15.24
N ARG A 183 -15.04 12.28 -15.34
CA ARG A 183 -15.32 13.17 -14.22
C ARG A 183 -15.73 12.41 -12.95
N THR A 184 -16.33 11.25 -13.12
CA THR A 184 -16.69 10.31 -12.04
C THR A 184 -15.45 9.74 -11.34
N GLU A 185 -14.32 9.58 -12.02
CA GLU A 185 -13.04 9.18 -11.38
C GLU A 185 -12.48 10.31 -10.51
N LEU A 186 -12.57 11.56 -10.94
CA LEU A 186 -12.16 12.75 -10.16
C LEU A 186 -12.93 12.86 -8.83
N LEU A 187 -14.25 12.77 -8.88
CA LEU A 187 -15.11 12.80 -7.69
C LEU A 187 -14.87 11.59 -6.78
N ASN A 188 -14.54 10.42 -7.36
CA ASN A 188 -14.20 9.24 -6.59
C ASN A 188 -12.77 9.29 -6.02
N ALA A 189 -11.84 9.99 -6.67
CA ALA A 189 -10.49 10.21 -6.15
C ALA A 189 -10.53 11.02 -4.85
N SER A 190 -11.31 12.12 -4.80
CA SER A 190 -11.47 12.90 -3.57
C SER A 190 -12.08 12.07 -2.43
N ALA A 191 -13.06 11.21 -2.73
CA ALA A 191 -13.69 10.33 -1.74
C ALA A 191 -12.76 9.19 -1.25
N SER A 192 -11.84 8.74 -2.10
CA SER A 192 -10.89 7.66 -1.81
C SER A 192 -9.54 8.15 -1.30
N MET A 193 -9.27 9.47 -1.38
CA MET A 193 -8.01 10.08 -0.97
C MET A 193 -7.79 9.93 0.53
N PRO A 194 -6.66 9.36 0.96
CA PRO A 194 -6.33 9.28 2.38
C PRO A 194 -6.06 10.70 2.93
N ARG A 195 -6.65 11.06 4.07
CA ARG A 195 -6.53 12.42 4.62
C ARG A 195 -5.09 12.80 4.96
N HIS A 196 -4.32 11.84 5.47
CA HIS A 196 -2.97 12.05 6.00
C HIS A 196 -1.85 11.67 5.01
N TYR A 197 -2.20 11.24 3.79
CA TYR A 197 -1.25 10.85 2.73
C TYR A 197 -1.66 11.42 1.38
N ARG A 198 -2.22 12.65 1.40
CA ARG A 198 -2.54 13.41 0.19
C ARG A 198 -1.26 13.91 -0.45
N THR A 199 -1.30 14.10 -1.77
CA THR A 199 -0.20 14.73 -2.51
C THR A 199 -0.70 15.98 -3.23
N PRO A 200 0.19 16.94 -3.57
CA PRO A 200 -0.20 18.12 -4.32
C PRO A 200 -0.91 17.78 -5.63
N GLU A 201 -0.42 16.76 -6.34
CA GLU A 201 -0.95 16.34 -7.63
C GLU A 201 -2.33 15.68 -7.49
N LEU A 202 -2.54 14.86 -6.44
CA LEU A 202 -3.84 14.25 -6.17
C LEU A 202 -4.90 15.30 -5.80
N VAL A 203 -4.51 16.33 -5.05
CA VAL A 203 -5.39 17.46 -4.75
C VAL A 203 -5.68 18.27 -6.01
N ALA A 204 -4.67 18.56 -6.83
CA ALA A 204 -4.85 19.26 -8.11
C ALA A 204 -5.77 18.47 -9.06
N TYR A 205 -5.60 17.15 -9.14
CA TYR A 205 -6.47 16.26 -9.92
C TYR A 205 -7.91 16.30 -9.40
N ALA A 206 -8.11 16.16 -8.10
CA ALA A 206 -9.45 16.17 -7.49
C ALA A 206 -10.16 17.51 -7.62
N ASN A 207 -9.41 18.63 -7.69
CA ASN A 207 -9.90 19.97 -7.97
C ASN A 207 -10.11 20.27 -9.47
N GLY A 208 -9.79 19.31 -10.36
CA GLY A 208 -9.89 19.48 -11.80
C GLY A 208 -8.84 20.43 -12.40
N LYS A 209 -7.77 20.75 -11.65
CA LYS A 209 -6.65 21.59 -12.13
C LYS A 209 -5.72 20.81 -13.08
N THR A 210 -5.74 19.48 -13.03
CA THR A 210 -5.04 18.58 -13.94
C THR A 210 -5.92 17.40 -14.30
N SER A 211 -5.66 16.81 -15.46
CA SER A 211 -6.34 15.58 -15.93
C SER A 211 -5.44 14.34 -15.80
N GLN A 212 -4.22 14.49 -15.30
CA GLN A 212 -3.23 13.42 -15.24
C GLN A 212 -2.87 13.07 -13.79
N PHE A 213 -2.50 11.81 -13.58
CA PHE A 213 -1.80 11.37 -12.39
C PHE A 213 -0.30 11.34 -12.70
N TYR A 214 0.50 11.55 -11.68
CA TYR A 214 1.94 11.63 -11.81
C TYR A 214 2.57 10.54 -10.94
N MET A 215 3.61 9.89 -11.44
CA MET A 215 4.36 8.85 -10.68
C MET A 215 5.04 9.43 -9.46
N GLU A 216 5.42 10.70 -9.55
CA GLU A 216 6.03 11.47 -8.49
C GLU A 216 5.12 11.63 -7.26
N SER A 217 3.80 11.45 -7.43
CA SER A 217 2.84 11.42 -6.31
C SER A 217 3.14 10.29 -5.34
N ASP A 218 3.48 9.10 -5.82
CA ASP A 218 3.83 7.97 -4.96
C ASP A 218 5.14 8.23 -4.21
N CYS A 219 6.09 8.94 -4.83
CA CYS A 219 7.32 9.36 -4.16
C CYS A 219 7.03 10.31 -2.98
N PHE A 220 6.10 11.26 -3.14
CA PHE A 220 5.68 12.13 -2.06
C PHE A 220 5.00 11.35 -0.93
N GLN A 221 4.09 10.42 -1.24
CA GLN A 221 3.47 9.56 -0.24
C GLN A 221 4.51 8.72 0.52
N MET A 222 5.49 8.17 -0.19
CA MET A 222 6.59 7.44 0.43
C MET A 222 7.43 8.34 1.34
N GLY A 223 7.69 9.59 0.95
CA GLY A 223 8.35 10.58 1.80
C GLY A 223 7.62 10.81 3.13
N LEU A 224 6.27 10.88 3.11
CA LEU A 224 5.45 10.96 4.33
C LEU A 224 5.57 9.69 5.18
N VAL A 225 5.58 8.50 4.55
CA VAL A 225 5.76 7.21 5.25
C VAL A 225 7.14 7.14 5.90
N LEU A 226 8.19 7.52 5.18
CA LEU A 226 9.55 7.48 5.71
C LEU A 226 9.75 8.52 6.83
N CYS A 227 9.18 9.72 6.71
CA CYS A 227 9.19 10.68 7.79
C CYS A 227 8.56 10.07 9.06
N TYR A 228 7.38 9.47 8.94
CA TYR A 228 6.73 8.78 10.06
C TYR A 228 7.58 7.64 10.61
N LEU A 229 8.18 6.81 9.76
CA LEU A 229 9.02 5.67 10.19
C LEU A 229 10.24 6.12 11.01
N PHE A 230 10.92 7.19 10.59
CA PHE A 230 12.14 7.65 11.25
C PHE A 230 11.87 8.51 12.47
N THR A 231 10.82 9.33 12.46
CA THR A 231 10.58 10.37 13.48
C THR A 231 9.33 10.13 14.32
N GLY A 232 8.46 9.18 13.95
CA GLY A 232 7.14 8.99 14.57
C GLY A 232 6.11 10.06 14.16
N VAL A 233 6.47 11.03 13.32
CA VAL A 233 5.62 12.17 12.94
C VAL A 233 5.33 12.16 11.44
N ASN A 234 4.05 12.31 11.08
CA ASN A 234 3.67 12.62 9.71
C ASN A 234 3.65 14.15 9.55
N PRO A 235 4.49 14.74 8.69
CA PRO A 235 4.60 16.19 8.57
C PRO A 235 3.40 16.83 7.86
N LEU A 236 2.52 16.04 7.21
CA LEU A 236 1.34 16.58 6.55
C LEU A 236 0.28 17.01 7.56
N LYS A 237 -0.01 18.31 7.60
CA LYS A 237 -1.05 18.84 8.47
C LYS A 237 -2.44 18.28 8.12
N SER A 238 -3.19 17.94 9.14
CA SER A 238 -4.56 17.48 8.98
C SER A 238 -5.46 18.62 8.53
N SER A 239 -6.24 18.40 7.48
CA SER A 239 -7.30 19.32 7.04
C SER A 239 -8.65 18.62 7.02
N LYS A 240 -9.71 19.31 7.43
CA LYS A 240 -11.11 18.85 7.30
C LYS A 240 -11.51 18.79 5.82
N ASP A 241 -11.04 19.75 5.04
CA ASP A 241 -11.24 19.79 3.60
C ASP A 241 -10.13 19.01 2.89
N LYS A 242 -10.49 17.90 2.26
CA LYS A 242 -9.57 17.05 1.50
C LYS A 242 -9.05 17.72 0.22
N LEU A 243 -9.72 18.75 -0.26
CA LEU A 243 -9.38 19.48 -1.47
C LEU A 243 -8.58 20.76 -1.19
N ALA A 244 -8.40 21.11 0.10
CA ALA A 244 -7.54 22.22 0.49
C ALA A 244 -6.10 21.98 0.09
N ASP A 245 -5.36 23.04 -0.19
CA ASP A 245 -3.93 22.98 -0.42
C ASP A 245 -3.21 22.32 0.76
N LEU A 246 -2.11 21.66 0.46
CA LEU A 246 -1.35 20.94 1.48
C LEU A 246 -0.47 21.91 2.27
N GLU A 247 -0.39 21.67 3.55
CA GLU A 247 0.58 22.29 4.44
C GLU A 247 1.44 21.20 5.09
N LEU A 248 2.74 21.40 5.05
CA LEU A 248 3.71 20.52 5.70
C LEU A 248 4.35 21.25 6.88
N ASP A 249 4.46 20.56 7.99
CA ASP A 249 5.38 20.95 9.05
C ASP A 249 6.82 20.58 8.66
N MET A 250 7.78 21.16 9.35
CA MET A 250 9.18 20.80 9.12
C MET A 250 9.41 19.33 9.48
N VAL A 251 10.14 18.61 8.63
CA VAL A 251 10.62 17.26 8.95
C VAL A 251 11.52 17.35 10.19
N PRO A 252 11.21 16.61 11.27
CA PRO A 252 12.02 16.65 12.49
C PRO A 252 13.48 16.27 12.25
N VAL A 253 14.36 16.68 13.16
CA VAL A 253 15.76 16.25 13.14
C VAL A 253 15.82 14.75 13.43
N ILE A 254 16.68 14.05 12.73
CA ILE A 254 16.99 12.63 12.93
C ILE A 254 18.38 12.59 13.56
N ASP A 255 18.40 12.39 14.88
CA ASP A 255 19.63 12.40 15.70
C ASP A 255 20.25 10.99 15.72
N GLU A 256 20.71 10.57 14.55
CA GLU A 256 21.31 9.26 14.28
C GLU A 256 22.53 9.44 13.34
N PRO A 257 23.45 8.47 13.25
CA PRO A 257 24.57 8.54 12.33
C PRO A 257 24.09 8.79 10.89
N SER A 258 24.62 9.87 10.26
CA SER A 258 24.16 10.34 8.94
C SER A 258 22.65 10.69 8.85
N GLY A 259 21.98 10.90 9.97
CA GLY A 259 20.54 11.21 10.00
C GLY A 259 20.18 12.50 9.24
N HIS A 260 21.12 13.46 9.11
CA HIS A 260 20.94 14.64 8.29
C HIS A 260 20.77 14.31 6.78
N LEU A 261 21.43 13.26 6.27
CA LEU A 261 21.27 12.79 4.89
C LEU A 261 19.89 12.14 4.70
N VAL A 262 19.47 11.28 5.64
CA VAL A 262 18.13 10.70 5.63
C VAL A 262 17.05 11.79 5.63
N ARG A 263 17.19 12.78 6.52
CA ARG A 263 16.28 13.92 6.60
C ARG A 263 16.25 14.72 5.31
N SER A 264 17.40 15.02 4.73
CA SER A 264 17.53 15.78 3.46
C SER A 264 16.85 15.03 2.31
N THR A 265 17.05 13.72 2.21
CA THR A 265 16.43 12.90 1.17
C THR A 265 14.91 12.85 1.34
N ILE A 266 14.39 12.68 2.57
CA ILE A 266 12.96 12.78 2.85
C ILE A 266 12.40 14.14 2.44
N MET A 267 13.09 15.25 2.74
CA MET A 267 12.65 16.58 2.31
C MET A 267 12.61 16.72 0.79
N SER A 268 13.58 16.15 0.07
CA SER A 268 13.59 16.13 -1.41
C SER A 268 12.46 15.27 -2.00
N MET A 269 12.01 14.23 -1.29
CA MET A 269 10.81 13.45 -1.65
C MET A 269 9.51 14.23 -1.40
N LEU A 270 9.50 15.13 -0.42
CA LEU A 270 8.36 15.97 -0.05
C LEU A 270 8.33 17.31 -0.79
N GLU A 271 9.20 17.51 -1.80
CA GLU A 271 9.18 18.70 -2.65
C GLU A 271 7.79 18.87 -3.30
N TYR A 272 7.24 20.08 -3.17
CA TYR A 272 5.89 20.37 -3.64
C TYR A 272 5.80 20.35 -5.17
N ASP A 273 6.80 20.93 -5.83
CA ASP A 273 6.95 20.89 -7.28
C ASP A 273 7.47 19.50 -7.71
N TYR A 274 6.60 18.68 -8.28
CA TYR A 274 6.96 17.32 -8.67
C TYR A 274 8.10 17.24 -9.69
N HIS A 275 8.37 18.32 -10.47
CA HIS A 275 9.50 18.39 -11.39
C HIS A 275 10.86 18.51 -10.68
N LYS A 276 10.87 18.97 -9.43
CA LYS A 276 12.07 19.11 -8.60
C LYS A 276 12.22 17.97 -7.60
N ARG A 277 11.19 17.14 -7.50
CA ARG A 277 11.16 16.02 -6.55
C ARG A 277 12.17 14.95 -6.96
N ILE A 278 12.95 14.47 -6.00
CA ILE A 278 13.87 13.35 -6.20
C ILE A 278 13.12 12.11 -6.69
N THR A 279 13.75 11.36 -7.59
CA THR A 279 13.17 10.08 -8.06
C THR A 279 13.34 8.99 -7.01
N PRO A 280 12.48 7.93 -7.02
CA PRO A 280 12.64 6.79 -6.11
C PRO A 280 14.00 6.12 -6.19
N SER A 281 14.58 6.01 -7.39
CA SER A 281 15.89 5.39 -7.61
C SER A 281 17.04 6.24 -7.05
N GLU A 282 16.95 7.57 -7.13
CA GLU A 282 17.94 8.47 -6.51
C GLU A 282 17.81 8.43 -4.99
N ALA A 283 16.58 8.50 -4.46
CA ALA A 283 16.34 8.37 -3.03
C ALA A 283 16.88 7.04 -2.48
N LEU A 284 16.67 5.94 -3.22
CA LEU A 284 17.22 4.62 -2.85
C LEU A 284 18.74 4.62 -2.74
N LYS A 285 19.46 5.28 -3.67
CA LYS A 285 20.93 5.37 -3.61
C LYS A 285 21.40 6.08 -2.35
N GLU A 286 20.75 7.19 -1.98
CA GLU A 286 21.08 7.93 -0.77
C GLU A 286 20.84 7.09 0.49
N PHE A 287 19.69 6.39 0.57
CA PHE A 287 19.39 5.51 1.69
C PHE A 287 20.31 4.30 1.79
N LEU A 288 20.70 3.68 0.66
CA LEU A 288 21.67 2.58 0.63
C LEU A 288 23.04 3.04 1.12
N HIS A 289 23.49 4.22 0.69
CA HIS A 289 24.77 4.79 1.17
C HIS A 289 24.78 4.95 2.69
N VAL A 290 23.71 5.50 3.28
CA VAL A 290 23.60 5.63 4.75
C VAL A 290 23.52 4.25 5.42
N TYR A 291 22.75 3.32 4.87
CA TYR A 291 22.58 1.98 5.43
C TYR A 291 23.90 1.20 5.47
N GLU A 292 24.67 1.24 4.40
CA GLU A 292 25.99 0.60 4.31
C GLU A 292 26.96 1.19 5.35
N GLY A 293 27.03 2.52 5.46
CA GLY A 293 27.86 3.20 6.45
C GLY A 293 27.49 2.86 7.91
N VAL A 294 26.20 2.77 8.22
CA VAL A 294 25.74 2.37 9.55
C VAL A 294 26.14 0.92 9.86
N ARG A 295 25.99 0.01 8.90
CA ARG A 295 26.40 -1.40 9.06
C ARG A 295 27.90 -1.58 9.27
N GLU A 296 28.73 -0.80 8.59
CA GLU A 296 30.18 -0.80 8.79
C GLU A 296 30.52 -0.37 10.22
N LEU A 297 29.94 0.75 10.69
CA LEU A 297 30.14 1.21 12.07
C LEU A 297 29.73 0.15 13.12
N CYS A 298 28.62 -0.54 12.92
CA CYS A 298 28.18 -1.61 13.82
C CYS A 298 29.15 -2.81 13.84
N ARG A 299 29.85 -3.11 12.72
CA ARG A 299 30.83 -4.18 12.66
C ARG A 299 32.16 -3.84 13.34
N GLU A 300 32.55 -2.57 13.34
CA GLU A 300 33.78 -2.10 13.99
C GLU A 300 33.67 -2.05 15.52
N VAL A 301 32.44 -1.98 16.04
CA VAL A 301 32.17 -1.88 17.49
C VAL A 301 31.85 -3.25 18.11
N ALA A 302 31.54 -4.27 17.32
CA ALA A 302 31.22 -5.63 17.76
C ALA A 302 32.46 -6.54 17.82
#